data_24b53ad14866733df50a554d1d9e8033
#
_entry.id   24b53ad14866733df50a554d1d9e8033
#
_cell.length_a   1.000
_cell.length_b   1.000
_cell.length_c   1.000
_cell.angle_alpha   90.00
_cell.angle_beta   90.00
_cell.angle_gamma   90.00
#
_symmetry.space_group_name_H-M   'P 1'
#
loop_
_entity.id
_entity.type
_entity.pdbx_description
1 polymer ?
#
loop_
_entity_poly.entity_id
_entity_poly.type
_entity_poly.pdbx_seq_one_letter_code
_entity_poly.pdbx_strand_id
1 'polypeptide(L)'
;MIKQIHVSGYRSVRDLYLELKPINVLTGPNGCGKSNLYNSLVLMARAAQGQLARAIAEEGGTPSVFWAGGERVRYKSKKPPKRVVLGFETEKFGYELQIGLPSLNEHALETKFKLDPRVKEEYIWYVCPPTSAGASEAKRRVAMLKRDEPSAWLRSAEGSMVTYPFQISKQESVLSQIIDPHLYPEISAIRQQVLSWRFYHHFRTDIESPVRQPQIGVYTPVLSHDGSDLAAALQTILEIGDGEALRKTVAEAFGGAALLIEAMDTLFSIQMKIPGLLRPLQAQEFSDGQVRFLCLCAALLSPRPPSLLAVNEPETSLHPDLLDALARLIVRASKHVQLWITTHSQPLADRIEKHSGVPRVRLCMSDGETQVEGARKGA
;
A
#
# COMPACT_ATOMS: atom_id res chain seq x y z
N MET A 1 -6.67 4.49 11.18
CA MET A 1 -6.87 4.19 9.74
C MET A 1 -6.66 5.45 8.92
N ILE A 2 -6.22 5.28 7.67
CA ILE A 2 -6.17 6.36 6.68
C ILE A 2 -7.60 6.71 6.30
N LYS A 3 -7.94 7.99 6.34
CA LYS A 3 -9.28 8.50 5.97
C LYS A 3 -9.32 8.99 4.53
N GLN A 4 -8.21 9.53 4.06
CA GLN A 4 -8.11 10.10 2.72
C GLN A 4 -6.68 9.95 2.21
N ILE A 5 -6.54 9.74 0.91
CA ILE A 5 -5.28 9.93 0.19
C ILE A 5 -5.40 11.09 -0.79
N HIS A 6 -4.27 11.73 -1.06
CA HIS A 6 -4.12 12.75 -2.09
C HIS A 6 -2.96 12.37 -3.01
N VAL A 7 -3.24 12.29 -4.29
CA VAL A 7 -2.24 12.02 -5.34
C VAL A 7 -2.40 13.06 -6.43
N SER A 8 -1.33 13.81 -6.72
CA SER A 8 -1.35 14.79 -7.79
C SER A 8 -0.06 14.74 -8.61
N GLY A 9 -0.17 14.95 -9.92
CA GLY A 9 0.96 15.00 -10.82
C GLY A 9 1.67 13.68 -11.08
N TYR A 10 1.07 12.54 -10.72
CA TYR A 10 1.66 11.22 -10.85
C TYR A 10 1.06 10.46 -12.04
N ARG A 11 1.82 10.26 -13.11
CA ARG A 11 1.43 9.56 -14.36
C ARG A 11 0.09 10.06 -14.91
N SER A 12 -0.97 9.26 -14.89
CA SER A 12 -2.31 9.64 -15.31
C SER A 12 -3.17 10.29 -14.21
N VAL A 13 -2.65 10.40 -12.98
CA VAL A 13 -3.35 11.03 -11.86
C VAL A 13 -2.96 12.51 -11.79
N ARG A 14 -3.85 13.37 -12.27
CA ARG A 14 -3.60 14.81 -12.30
C ARG A 14 -3.75 15.44 -10.92
N ASP A 15 -4.88 15.20 -10.27
CA ASP A 15 -5.22 15.71 -8.94
C ASP A 15 -6.41 14.93 -8.40
N LEU A 16 -6.17 13.99 -7.49
CA LEU A 16 -7.18 13.07 -6.98
C LEU A 16 -7.14 13.01 -5.47
N TYR A 17 -8.28 13.29 -4.86
CA TYR A 17 -8.57 12.99 -3.46
C TYR A 17 -9.49 11.78 -3.40
N LEU A 18 -9.11 10.77 -2.63
CA LEU A 18 -9.90 9.56 -2.44
C LEU A 18 -10.11 9.29 -0.94
N GLU A 19 -11.37 9.30 -0.53
CA GLU A 19 -11.76 8.87 0.82
C GLU A 19 -11.62 7.36 0.94
N LEU A 20 -11.03 6.89 2.06
CA LEU A 20 -10.79 5.49 2.31
C LEU A 20 -11.71 4.95 3.42
N LYS A 21 -12.16 3.72 3.18
CA LYS A 21 -12.95 2.87 4.09
C LYS A 21 -12.08 1.73 4.62
N PRO A 22 -12.58 0.89 5.54
CA PRO A 22 -11.86 -0.32 5.94
C PRO A 22 -11.54 -1.26 4.77
N ILE A 23 -12.43 -1.35 3.76
CA ILE A 23 -12.19 -2.05 2.49
C ILE A 23 -12.32 -1.05 1.34
N ASN A 24 -11.31 -1.02 0.49
CA ASN A 24 -11.29 -0.19 -0.72
C ASN A 24 -11.03 -1.10 -1.92
N VAL A 25 -12.07 -1.36 -2.69
CA VAL A 25 -11.99 -2.17 -3.91
C VAL A 25 -12.00 -1.24 -5.11
N LEU A 26 -10.89 -1.16 -5.83
CA LEU A 26 -10.73 -0.32 -7.01
C LEU A 26 -10.92 -1.17 -8.26
N THR A 27 -11.89 -0.80 -9.07
CA THR A 27 -12.22 -1.43 -10.35
C THR A 27 -12.16 -0.44 -11.48
N GLY A 28 -12.12 -0.91 -12.71
CA GLY A 28 -12.14 -0.09 -13.92
C GLY A 28 -11.41 -0.76 -15.08
N PRO A 29 -11.51 -0.21 -16.30
CA PRO A 29 -10.85 -0.72 -17.49
C PRO A 29 -9.33 -0.77 -17.35
N ASN A 30 -8.66 -1.49 -18.27
CA ASN A 30 -7.20 -1.42 -18.38
C ASN A 30 -6.77 0.00 -18.71
N GLY A 31 -5.67 0.46 -18.10
CA GLY A 31 -5.15 1.81 -18.31
C GLY A 31 -5.89 2.92 -17.58
N CYS A 32 -6.95 2.67 -16.80
CA CYS A 32 -7.67 3.73 -16.08
C CYS A 32 -6.94 4.31 -14.85
N GLY A 33 -5.75 3.80 -14.52
CA GLY A 33 -4.91 4.35 -13.45
C GLY A 33 -4.96 3.61 -12.11
N LYS A 34 -5.57 2.41 -12.01
CA LYS A 34 -5.57 1.57 -10.79
C LYS A 34 -4.16 1.33 -10.27
N SER A 35 -3.27 0.86 -11.15
CA SER A 35 -1.87 0.60 -10.81
C SER A 35 -1.11 1.89 -10.44
N ASN A 36 -1.48 3.05 -11.01
CA ASN A 36 -0.86 4.32 -10.66
C ASN A 36 -1.19 4.72 -9.22
N LEU A 37 -2.44 4.55 -8.78
CA LEU A 37 -2.80 4.79 -7.38
C LEU A 37 -2.14 3.79 -6.43
N TYR A 38 -2.05 2.51 -6.80
CA TYR A 38 -1.31 1.51 -6.03
C TYR A 38 0.17 1.89 -5.90
N ASN A 39 0.83 2.21 -7.01
CA ASN A 39 2.25 2.57 -7.02
C ASN A 39 2.54 3.87 -6.27
N SER A 40 1.60 4.82 -6.22
CA SER A 40 1.75 6.03 -5.42
C SER A 40 1.86 5.74 -3.92
N LEU A 41 1.11 4.74 -3.41
CA LEU A 41 1.23 4.26 -2.03
C LEU A 41 2.57 3.55 -1.80
N VAL A 42 3.00 2.71 -2.77
CA VAL A 42 4.33 2.06 -2.72
C VAL A 42 5.44 3.10 -2.65
N LEU A 43 5.35 4.15 -3.47
CA LEU A 43 6.35 5.22 -3.50
C LEU A 43 6.44 5.98 -2.17
N MET A 44 5.31 6.25 -1.50
CA MET A 44 5.31 6.82 -0.14
C MET A 44 6.02 5.90 0.87
N ALA A 45 5.75 4.60 0.83
CA ALA A 45 6.41 3.64 1.72
C ALA A 45 7.93 3.57 1.46
N ARG A 46 8.33 3.57 0.20
CA ARG A 46 9.75 3.59 -0.21
C ARG A 46 10.44 4.90 0.20
N ALA A 47 9.73 6.03 0.14
CA ALA A 47 10.24 7.31 0.63
C ALA A 47 10.54 7.27 2.14
N ALA A 48 9.64 6.70 2.95
CA ALA A 48 9.86 6.52 4.39
C ALA A 48 11.01 5.56 4.73
N GLN A 49 11.41 4.69 3.78
CA GLN A 49 12.57 3.80 3.87
C GLN A 49 13.90 4.46 3.42
N GLY A 50 13.88 5.72 2.95
CA GLY A 50 15.05 6.38 2.36
C GLY A 50 15.37 5.91 0.92
N GLN A 51 14.41 5.30 0.23
CA GLN A 51 14.61 4.70 -1.10
C GLN A 51 13.88 5.47 -2.21
N LEU A 52 13.54 6.74 -2.01
CA LEU A 52 12.74 7.53 -2.94
C LEU A 52 13.37 7.60 -4.35
N ALA A 53 14.63 7.99 -4.45
CA ALA A 53 15.32 8.14 -5.74
C ALA A 53 15.42 6.80 -6.48
N ARG A 54 15.75 5.73 -5.75
CA ARG A 54 15.82 4.38 -6.30
C ARG A 54 14.45 3.90 -6.81
N ALA A 55 13.40 4.10 -6.02
CA ALA A 55 12.04 3.71 -6.41
C ALA A 55 11.59 4.41 -7.70
N ILE A 56 11.88 5.71 -7.83
CA ILE A 56 11.57 6.47 -9.05
C ILE A 56 12.42 5.97 -10.24
N ALA A 57 13.69 5.65 -10.02
CA ALA A 57 14.56 5.11 -11.08
C ALA A 57 14.07 3.73 -11.56
N GLU A 58 13.64 2.84 -10.65
CA GLU A 58 13.05 1.53 -10.98
C GLU A 58 11.75 1.66 -11.80
N GLU A 59 11.01 2.77 -11.66
CA GLU A 59 9.80 3.09 -12.45
C GLU A 59 10.10 3.74 -13.81
N GLY A 60 11.37 3.85 -14.23
CA GLY A 60 11.80 4.46 -15.48
C GLY A 60 12.25 5.93 -15.34
N GLY A 61 12.50 6.37 -14.11
CA GLY A 61 12.99 7.70 -13.79
C GLY A 61 11.90 8.78 -13.71
N THR A 62 12.31 9.98 -13.36
CA THR A 62 11.42 11.13 -13.16
C THR A 62 10.47 11.43 -14.33
N PRO A 63 10.90 11.36 -15.62
CA PRO A 63 10.00 11.59 -16.74
C PRO A 63 8.84 10.60 -16.84
N SER A 64 9.05 9.34 -16.40
CA SER A 64 8.03 8.27 -16.42
C SER A 64 7.07 8.36 -15.26
N VAL A 65 7.44 9.04 -14.18
CA VAL A 65 6.66 9.15 -12.94
C VAL A 65 5.78 10.41 -12.95
N PHE A 66 6.23 11.49 -13.57
CA PHE A 66 5.50 12.75 -13.59
C PHE A 66 4.27 12.69 -14.49
N TRP A 67 3.42 13.71 -14.36
CA TRP A 67 2.19 13.85 -15.16
C TRP A 67 2.42 13.65 -16.65
N ALA A 68 1.75 12.66 -17.22
CA ALA A 68 1.89 12.25 -18.63
C ALA A 68 0.78 12.80 -19.55
N GLY A 69 -0.23 13.47 -18.97
CA GLY A 69 -1.33 14.04 -19.76
C GLY A 69 -0.98 15.36 -20.43
N GLY A 70 -1.84 15.78 -21.37
CA GLY A 70 -1.65 17.00 -22.15
C GLY A 70 -1.70 18.29 -21.33
N GLU A 71 -1.13 19.38 -21.88
CA GLU A 71 -1.14 20.71 -21.28
C GLU A 71 -2.56 21.34 -21.25
N ARG A 72 -3.42 20.98 -22.19
CA ARG A 72 -4.77 21.54 -22.35
C ARG A 72 -5.84 20.50 -22.10
N VAL A 73 -6.50 20.60 -20.96
CA VAL A 73 -7.84 20.03 -20.79
C VAL A 73 -8.85 21.03 -21.38
N ARG A 74 -9.70 20.56 -22.28
CA ARG A 74 -10.63 21.39 -23.11
C ARG A 74 -11.47 22.45 -22.37
N TYR A 75 -11.52 22.45 -21.05
CA TYR A 75 -12.43 23.32 -20.29
C TYR A 75 -11.89 24.02 -19.03
N LYS A 76 -10.62 23.88 -18.63
CA LYS A 76 -10.07 24.65 -17.48
C LYS A 76 -8.61 25.00 -17.70
N SER A 77 -8.28 26.28 -17.54
CA SER A 77 -6.95 26.90 -17.63
C SER A 77 -5.99 26.54 -16.50
N LYS A 78 -6.09 25.36 -15.88
CA LYS A 78 -5.11 24.91 -14.89
C LYS A 78 -3.88 24.41 -15.60
N LYS A 79 -2.73 25.03 -15.31
CA LYS A 79 -1.40 24.58 -15.77
C LYS A 79 -1.17 23.13 -15.37
N PRO A 80 -0.39 22.34 -16.16
CA PRO A 80 -0.05 20.97 -15.76
C PRO A 80 0.68 20.96 -14.42
N PRO A 81 0.51 19.92 -13.59
CA PRO A 81 1.25 19.79 -12.36
C PRO A 81 2.76 19.75 -12.63
N LYS A 82 3.54 20.56 -11.94
CA LYS A 82 5.01 20.59 -12.05
C LYS A 82 5.70 19.70 -11.02
N ARG A 83 4.94 19.15 -10.09
CA ARG A 83 5.41 18.33 -9.00
C ARG A 83 4.52 17.12 -8.86
N VAL A 84 5.07 16.03 -8.33
CA VAL A 84 4.28 14.93 -7.80
C VAL A 84 3.98 15.24 -6.34
N VAL A 85 2.72 15.19 -5.97
CA VAL A 85 2.26 15.34 -4.59
C VAL A 85 1.64 14.04 -4.14
N LEU A 86 2.14 13.50 -3.05
CA LEU A 86 1.65 12.27 -2.42
C LEU A 86 1.32 12.57 -0.96
N GLY A 87 0.10 12.29 -0.55
CA GLY A 87 -0.31 12.57 0.82
C GLY A 87 -1.37 11.62 1.32
N PHE A 88 -1.50 11.57 2.64
CA PHE A 88 -2.61 10.90 3.32
C PHE A 88 -3.00 11.62 4.59
N GLU A 89 -4.24 11.42 5.01
CA GLU A 89 -4.77 11.92 6.26
C GLU A 89 -5.41 10.78 7.06
N THR A 90 -5.13 10.74 8.34
CA THR A 90 -5.76 9.85 9.33
C THR A 90 -6.72 10.65 10.22
N GLU A 91 -7.26 10.06 11.27
CA GLU A 91 -8.05 10.78 12.27
C GLU A 91 -7.22 11.77 13.07
N LYS A 92 -5.91 11.54 13.23
CA LYS A 92 -5.05 12.30 14.13
C LYS A 92 -4.07 13.20 13.42
N PHE A 93 -3.55 12.76 12.29
CA PHE A 93 -2.51 13.49 11.54
C PHE A 93 -2.61 13.28 10.05
N GLY A 94 -2.00 14.17 9.31
CA GLY A 94 -1.76 14.06 7.89
C GLY A 94 -0.30 14.25 7.54
N TYR A 95 0.06 13.73 6.38
CA TYR A 95 1.38 13.80 5.78
C TYR A 95 1.26 14.12 4.30
N GLU A 96 2.15 14.98 3.80
CA GLU A 96 2.25 15.30 2.38
C GLU A 96 3.71 15.42 1.97
N LEU A 97 4.06 14.78 0.86
CA LEU A 97 5.38 14.78 0.21
C LEU A 97 5.25 15.39 -1.18
N GLN A 98 6.03 16.41 -1.48
CA GLN A 98 6.10 17.03 -2.80
C GLN A 98 7.46 16.78 -3.44
N ILE A 99 7.44 16.13 -4.61
CA ILE A 99 8.62 15.72 -5.37
C ILE A 99 8.73 16.56 -6.64
N GLY A 100 9.91 17.05 -6.95
CA GLY A 100 10.20 17.82 -8.16
C GLY A 100 11.56 17.51 -8.75
N LEU A 101 11.88 18.12 -9.88
CA LEU A 101 13.22 18.10 -10.46
C LEU A 101 14.15 19.10 -9.75
N PRO A 102 15.47 18.92 -9.82
CA PRO A 102 16.43 19.93 -9.42
C PRO A 102 16.13 21.29 -10.05
N SER A 103 16.46 22.39 -9.38
CA SER A 103 16.30 23.73 -9.95
C SER A 103 17.30 23.96 -11.10
N LEU A 104 16.96 24.83 -12.06
CA LEU A 104 17.82 25.13 -13.21
C LEU A 104 19.22 25.60 -12.80
N ASN A 105 19.34 26.30 -11.68
CA ASN A 105 20.64 26.77 -11.17
C ASN A 105 21.51 25.62 -10.64
N GLU A 106 20.91 24.50 -10.21
CA GLU A 106 21.63 23.28 -9.80
C GLU A 106 22.07 22.45 -11.02
N HIS A 107 21.46 22.62 -12.18
CA HIS A 107 21.89 22.00 -13.44
C HIS A 107 23.24 22.52 -13.97
N ALA A 108 23.72 23.65 -13.45
CA ALA A 108 25.05 24.18 -13.80
C ALA A 108 26.20 23.34 -13.24
N LEU A 109 25.94 22.47 -12.28
CA LEU A 109 26.92 21.50 -11.77
C LEU A 109 27.07 20.35 -12.77
N GLU A 110 28.32 19.98 -13.08
CA GLU A 110 28.65 18.79 -13.87
C GLU A 110 28.32 17.51 -13.10
N THR A 111 27.04 17.19 -12.99
CA THR A 111 26.57 15.96 -12.32
C THR A 111 25.92 15.02 -13.33
N LYS A 112 26.13 13.72 -13.17
CA LYS A 112 25.41 12.67 -13.90
C LYS A 112 23.99 12.41 -13.36
N PHE A 113 23.67 12.95 -12.18
CA PHE A 113 22.39 12.73 -11.46
C PHE A 113 21.37 13.86 -11.72
N LYS A 114 21.34 14.40 -12.95
CA LYS A 114 20.45 15.54 -13.32
C LYS A 114 18.97 15.24 -13.24
N LEU A 115 18.59 13.95 -13.34
CA LEU A 115 17.20 13.49 -13.31
C LEU A 115 16.79 12.90 -11.97
N ASP A 116 17.68 12.91 -10.96
CA ASP A 116 17.33 12.45 -9.63
C ASP A 116 16.24 13.34 -9.03
N PRO A 117 15.20 12.74 -8.43
CA PRO A 117 14.14 13.50 -7.80
C PRO A 117 14.65 14.28 -6.58
N ARG A 118 14.00 15.40 -6.32
CA ARG A 118 14.23 16.21 -5.11
C ARG A 118 12.93 16.31 -4.33
N VAL A 119 13.02 16.15 -3.04
CA VAL A 119 11.94 16.53 -2.15
C VAL A 119 11.93 18.06 -2.07
N LYS A 120 10.88 18.67 -2.59
CA LYS A 120 10.70 20.12 -2.61
C LYS A 120 10.11 20.62 -1.32
N GLU A 121 9.01 20.02 -0.92
CA GLU A 121 8.30 20.37 0.28
C GLU A 121 7.80 19.10 0.97
N GLU A 122 7.73 19.12 2.28
CA GLU A 122 7.08 18.09 3.09
C GLU A 122 6.32 18.73 4.25
N TYR A 123 5.18 18.17 4.56
CA TYR A 123 4.32 18.66 5.62
C TYR A 123 3.81 17.53 6.49
N ILE A 124 3.81 17.77 7.79
CA ILE A 124 3.10 16.95 8.77
C ILE A 124 2.21 17.88 9.57
N TRP A 125 0.98 17.49 9.78
CA TRP A 125 0.03 18.28 10.57
C TRP A 125 -0.83 17.40 11.47
N TYR A 126 -1.28 17.98 12.60
CA TYR A 126 -2.37 17.42 13.39
C TYR A 126 -3.71 17.73 12.74
N VAL A 127 -4.61 16.76 12.80
CA VAL A 127 -6.03 16.92 12.47
C VAL A 127 -6.78 17.12 13.78
N CYS A 128 -7.22 18.35 14.03
CA CYS A 128 -8.02 18.67 15.20
C CYS A 128 -9.50 18.44 14.90
N PRO A 129 -10.26 17.77 15.79
CA PRO A 129 -11.70 17.68 15.65
C PRO A 129 -12.34 19.07 15.73
N PRO A 130 -13.53 19.29 15.14
CA PRO A 130 -14.27 20.54 15.27
C PRO A 130 -14.59 20.82 16.74
N THR A 131 -14.27 22.03 17.20
CA THR A 131 -14.28 22.42 18.62
C THR A 131 -15.64 22.82 19.18
N SER A 132 -16.74 22.86 18.38
CA SER A 132 -18.11 23.13 18.86
C SER A 132 -19.17 22.78 17.83
N ALA A 133 -20.33 22.35 18.30
CA ALA A 133 -21.55 22.23 17.49
C ALA A 133 -21.94 23.62 16.96
N GLY A 134 -21.72 23.87 15.66
CA GLY A 134 -22.09 25.13 15.01
C GLY A 134 -20.98 25.90 14.29
N ALA A 135 -19.70 25.58 14.52
CA ALA A 135 -18.61 26.05 13.66
C ALA A 135 -18.52 25.14 12.42
N SER A 136 -18.25 25.73 11.25
CA SER A 136 -18.05 25.01 9.97
C SER A 136 -17.34 23.67 10.21
N GLU A 137 -17.81 22.58 9.61
CA GLU A 137 -17.25 21.21 9.72
C GLU A 137 -15.78 21.09 9.24
N ALA A 138 -15.12 22.20 8.96
CA ALA A 138 -13.76 22.25 8.49
C ALA A 138 -12.80 21.79 9.61
N LYS A 139 -12.24 20.59 9.45
CA LYS A 139 -11.14 20.10 10.30
C LYS A 139 -10.01 21.12 10.32
N ARG A 140 -9.61 21.55 11.51
CA ARG A 140 -8.47 22.45 11.68
C ARG A 140 -7.18 21.64 11.57
N ARG A 141 -6.29 22.02 10.66
CA ARG A 141 -4.95 21.46 10.52
C ARG A 141 -3.96 22.35 11.27
N VAL A 142 -3.14 21.74 12.14
CA VAL A 142 -2.09 22.42 12.87
C VAL A 142 -0.74 21.85 12.44
N ALA A 143 0.08 22.67 11.78
CA ALA A 143 1.38 22.24 11.29
C ALA A 143 2.29 21.79 12.44
N MET A 144 2.87 20.62 12.30
CA MET A 144 3.88 20.02 13.18
C MET A 144 5.26 20.10 12.58
N LEU A 145 5.35 19.79 11.29
CA LEU A 145 6.57 19.87 10.50
C LEU A 145 6.25 20.54 9.17
N LYS A 146 7.11 21.48 8.82
CA LYS A 146 7.20 22.04 7.48
C LYS A 146 8.64 21.90 7.02
N ARG A 147 8.81 21.40 5.79
CA ARG A 147 10.10 21.36 5.11
C ARG A 147 10.01 22.10 3.80
N ASP A 148 11.08 22.82 3.47
CA ASP A 148 11.31 23.45 2.17
C ASP A 148 12.76 23.17 1.77
N GLU A 149 12.93 22.25 0.80
CA GLU A 149 14.22 21.69 0.36
C GLU A 149 15.11 21.20 1.52
N PRO A 150 16.30 21.79 1.82
CA PRO A 150 17.17 21.27 2.87
C PRO A 150 16.80 21.75 4.26
N SER A 151 15.91 22.74 4.39
CA SER A 151 15.51 23.34 5.67
C SER A 151 14.21 22.77 6.19
N ALA A 152 14.13 22.50 7.48
CA ALA A 152 12.91 22.07 8.13
C ALA A 152 12.64 22.85 9.41
N TRP A 153 11.36 22.98 9.72
CA TRP A 153 10.86 23.60 10.94
C TRP A 153 9.91 22.64 11.63
N LEU A 154 10.07 22.48 12.92
CA LEU A 154 9.25 21.62 13.74
C LEU A 154 8.55 22.45 14.82
N ARG A 155 7.37 22.01 15.22
CA ARG A 155 6.64 22.64 16.33
C ARG A 155 7.27 22.26 17.66
N SER A 156 7.63 23.27 18.44
CA SER A 156 8.12 23.08 19.82
C SER A 156 6.98 22.79 20.80
N ALA A 157 7.33 22.38 22.00
CA ALA A 157 6.36 22.16 23.09
C ALA A 157 5.55 23.44 23.44
N GLU A 158 6.17 24.62 23.25
CA GLU A 158 5.52 25.92 23.45
C GLU A 158 4.62 26.35 22.29
N GLY A 159 4.57 25.52 21.20
CA GLY A 159 3.69 25.74 20.06
C GLY A 159 4.26 26.63 18.95
N SER A 160 5.50 27.12 19.09
CA SER A 160 6.20 27.82 18.00
C SER A 160 6.87 26.90 17.01
N MET A 161 7.13 27.37 15.77
CA MET A 161 7.91 26.63 14.78
C MET A 161 9.39 26.97 14.95
N VAL A 162 10.21 25.96 15.23
CA VAL A 162 11.65 26.07 15.47
C VAL A 162 12.40 25.40 14.35
N THR A 163 13.49 26.00 13.88
CA THR A 163 14.33 25.45 12.83
C THR A 163 15.00 24.16 13.30
N TYR A 164 14.91 23.10 12.49
CA TYR A 164 15.65 21.88 12.73
C TYR A 164 17.16 22.13 12.58
N PRO A 165 18.00 21.73 13.55
CA PRO A 165 19.39 22.17 13.60
C PRO A 165 20.31 21.54 12.54
N PHE A 166 19.85 20.48 11.87
CA PHE A 166 20.64 19.77 10.85
C PHE A 166 20.05 19.99 9.46
N GLN A 167 20.91 19.95 8.44
CA GLN A 167 20.48 19.93 7.06
C GLN A 167 19.88 18.58 6.71
N ILE A 168 18.77 18.60 5.99
CA ILE A 168 18.08 17.40 5.52
C ILE A 168 18.47 17.17 4.06
N SER A 169 18.80 15.90 3.71
CA SER A 169 19.10 15.50 2.34
C SER A 169 17.92 15.83 1.42
N LYS A 170 18.18 16.50 0.30
CA LYS A 170 17.16 16.85 -0.69
C LYS A 170 16.56 15.64 -1.41
N GLN A 171 17.21 14.48 -1.38
CA GLN A 171 16.78 13.26 -2.06
C GLN A 171 15.90 12.36 -1.20
N GLU A 172 15.82 12.61 0.10
CA GLU A 172 15.15 11.72 1.06
C GLU A 172 14.04 12.42 1.82
N SER A 173 13.03 11.67 2.23
CA SER A 173 11.93 12.15 3.06
C SER A 173 12.40 12.45 4.50
N VAL A 174 11.75 13.38 5.18
CA VAL A 174 11.92 13.59 6.63
C VAL A 174 11.63 12.32 7.43
N LEU A 175 10.74 11.46 6.92
CA LEU A 175 10.39 10.19 7.58
C LEU A 175 11.58 9.22 7.63
N SER A 176 12.55 9.32 6.72
CA SER A 176 13.77 8.49 6.76
C SER A 176 14.92 9.13 7.55
N GLN A 177 14.90 10.44 7.77
CA GLN A 177 16.02 11.18 8.34
C GLN A 177 15.81 11.62 9.78
N ILE A 178 14.57 11.97 10.17
CA ILE A 178 14.25 12.38 11.55
C ILE A 178 13.71 11.15 12.31
N ILE A 179 14.58 10.45 13.04
CA ILE A 179 14.28 9.13 13.63
C ILE A 179 14.26 9.16 15.17
N ASP A 180 14.28 10.30 15.79
CA ASP A 180 14.29 10.38 17.26
C ASP A 180 12.86 10.28 17.83
N PRO A 181 12.47 9.13 18.45
CA PRO A 181 11.13 8.97 19.01
C PRO A 181 10.90 9.75 20.31
N HIS A 182 11.96 10.18 20.99
CA HIS A 182 11.84 10.94 22.23
C HIS A 182 11.59 12.42 21.95
N LEU A 183 12.31 12.98 20.97
CA LEU A 183 12.16 14.38 20.59
C LEU A 183 10.98 14.59 19.63
N TYR A 184 10.70 13.59 18.76
CA TYR A 184 9.69 13.70 17.69
C TYR A 184 8.80 12.45 17.63
N PRO A 185 8.01 12.17 18.69
CA PRO A 185 7.20 10.96 18.79
C PRO A 185 6.16 10.84 17.67
N GLU A 186 5.61 11.95 17.20
CA GLU A 186 4.59 11.96 16.15
C GLU A 186 5.18 11.63 14.79
N ILE A 187 6.34 12.17 14.45
CA ILE A 187 7.05 11.83 13.20
C ILE A 187 7.39 10.33 13.20
N SER A 188 7.87 9.85 14.35
CA SER A 188 8.16 8.42 14.54
C SER A 188 6.91 7.56 14.42
N ALA A 189 5.76 7.98 14.95
CA ALA A 189 4.49 7.27 14.82
C ALA A 189 4.00 7.21 13.36
N ILE A 190 4.07 8.32 12.61
CA ILE A 190 3.74 8.38 11.19
C ILE A 190 4.67 7.47 10.39
N ARG A 191 5.97 7.56 10.66
CA ARG A 191 6.97 6.70 10.03
C ARG A 191 6.67 5.22 10.26
N GLN A 192 6.43 4.80 11.50
CA GLN A 192 6.09 3.42 11.82
C GLN A 192 4.80 2.95 11.14
N GLN A 193 3.79 3.81 11.06
CA GLN A 193 2.57 3.52 10.34
C GLN A 193 2.86 3.25 8.86
N VAL A 194 3.62 4.12 8.19
CA VAL A 194 3.95 3.96 6.75
C VAL A 194 4.84 2.73 6.52
N LEU A 195 5.83 2.49 7.38
CA LEU A 195 6.70 1.31 7.30
C LEU A 195 5.97 -0.01 7.55
N SER A 196 4.84 0.05 8.26
CA SER A 196 4.00 -1.13 8.48
C SER A 196 3.19 -1.53 7.24
N TRP A 197 3.03 -0.65 6.25
CA TRP A 197 2.25 -0.96 5.04
C TRP A 197 2.82 -2.17 4.31
N ARG A 198 1.93 -3.01 3.78
CA ARG A 198 2.30 -4.21 3.01
C ARG A 198 1.66 -4.15 1.64
N PHE A 199 2.47 -4.55 0.66
CA PHE A 199 2.11 -4.50 -0.74
C PHE A 199 2.37 -5.86 -1.36
N TYR A 200 1.31 -6.53 -1.82
CA TYR A 200 1.39 -7.79 -2.54
C TYR A 200 0.95 -7.58 -3.97
N HIS A 201 1.94 -7.41 -4.84
CA HIS A 201 1.70 -7.20 -6.27
C HIS A 201 1.63 -8.52 -7.01
N HIS A 202 2.59 -9.39 -6.76
CA HIS A 202 2.69 -10.68 -7.42
C HIS A 202 3.39 -11.69 -6.51
N PHE A 203 2.75 -12.85 -6.32
CA PHE A 203 3.41 -13.99 -5.70
C PHE A 203 4.00 -14.88 -6.81
N ARG A 204 5.26 -15.25 -6.66
CA ARG A 204 5.88 -16.18 -7.57
C ARG A 204 5.36 -17.58 -7.29
N THR A 205 4.65 -18.19 -8.27
CA THR A 205 3.99 -19.50 -8.12
C THR A 205 4.52 -20.56 -9.07
N ASP A 206 5.46 -20.21 -9.94
CA ASP A 206 6.09 -21.14 -10.88
C ASP A 206 6.80 -22.31 -10.17
N ILE A 207 7.22 -23.34 -10.94
CA ILE A 207 7.82 -24.55 -10.39
C ILE A 207 9.12 -24.31 -9.60
N GLU A 208 9.85 -23.24 -9.94
CA GLU A 208 11.08 -22.84 -9.25
C GLU A 208 10.83 -21.88 -8.09
N SER A 209 9.57 -21.56 -7.79
CA SER A 209 9.22 -20.65 -6.70
C SER A 209 9.75 -21.17 -5.37
N PRO A 210 10.35 -20.29 -4.54
CA PRO A 210 10.77 -20.63 -3.18
C PRO A 210 9.62 -21.19 -2.32
N VAL A 211 8.38 -20.81 -2.61
CA VAL A 211 7.18 -21.31 -1.90
C VAL A 211 7.01 -22.81 -2.03
N ARG A 212 7.51 -23.41 -3.12
CA ARG A 212 7.39 -24.87 -3.41
C ARG A 212 8.51 -25.70 -2.81
N GLN A 213 9.53 -25.04 -2.25
CA GLN A 213 10.71 -25.68 -1.65
C GLN A 213 10.65 -25.61 -0.12
N PRO A 214 11.40 -26.47 0.59
CA PRO A 214 11.59 -26.29 2.02
C PRO A 214 12.17 -24.90 2.33
N GLN A 215 11.58 -24.21 3.29
CA GLN A 215 11.88 -22.82 3.66
C GLN A 215 12.45 -22.76 5.08
N ILE A 216 13.21 -21.71 5.38
CA ILE A 216 13.71 -21.49 6.73
C ILE A 216 12.53 -21.29 7.69
N GLY A 217 12.44 -22.15 8.71
CA GLY A 217 11.38 -22.15 9.72
C GLY A 217 11.72 -21.21 10.87
N VAL A 218 11.35 -19.93 10.74
CA VAL A 218 11.47 -18.93 11.80
C VAL A 218 10.12 -18.30 12.07
N TYR A 219 9.96 -17.74 13.26
CA TYR A 219 8.75 -17.01 13.62
C TYR A 219 8.49 -15.86 12.67
N THR A 220 7.42 -15.96 11.87
CA THR A 220 7.09 -15.05 10.76
C THR A 220 5.67 -14.51 10.91
N PRO A 221 5.47 -13.45 11.69
CA PRO A 221 4.14 -12.89 11.94
C PRO A 221 3.56 -12.11 10.74
N VAL A 222 4.39 -11.76 9.76
CA VAL A 222 4.01 -11.03 8.55
C VAL A 222 4.69 -11.68 7.35
N LEU A 223 3.91 -12.09 6.36
CA LEU A 223 4.43 -12.69 5.13
C LEU A 223 5.35 -11.71 4.37
N SER A 224 6.46 -12.20 3.84
CA SER A 224 7.33 -11.43 2.93
C SER A 224 6.61 -11.02 1.65
N HIS A 225 7.10 -9.98 0.97
CA HIS A 225 6.45 -9.44 -0.23
C HIS A 225 6.37 -10.45 -1.40
N ASP A 226 7.34 -11.35 -1.48
CA ASP A 226 7.45 -12.39 -2.51
C ASP A 226 6.86 -13.74 -2.08
N GLY A 227 6.47 -13.88 -0.82
CA GLY A 227 5.91 -15.10 -0.25
C GLY A 227 6.95 -16.17 0.08
N SER A 228 8.25 -15.86 0.01
CA SER A 228 9.35 -16.84 0.19
C SER A 228 9.42 -17.49 1.58
N ASP A 229 8.69 -16.98 2.56
CA ASP A 229 8.59 -17.47 3.94
C ASP A 229 7.19 -18.02 4.27
N LEU A 230 6.42 -18.47 3.25
CA LEU A 230 5.02 -18.88 3.38
C LEU A 230 4.83 -20.00 4.43
N ALA A 231 5.68 -21.02 4.45
CA ALA A 231 5.55 -22.14 5.38
C ALA A 231 5.64 -21.66 6.83
N ALA A 232 6.61 -20.80 7.12
CA ALA A 232 6.81 -20.20 8.43
C ALA A 232 5.66 -19.26 8.83
N ALA A 233 5.17 -18.46 7.87
CA ALA A 233 4.03 -17.56 8.10
C ALA A 233 2.75 -18.36 8.42
N LEU A 234 2.45 -19.41 7.66
CA LEU A 234 1.30 -20.28 7.90
C LEU A 234 1.41 -20.98 9.26
N GLN A 235 2.58 -21.52 9.62
CA GLN A 235 2.81 -22.13 10.93
C GLN A 235 2.62 -21.11 12.06
N THR A 236 3.14 -19.90 11.88
CA THR A 236 2.96 -18.81 12.87
C THR A 236 1.48 -18.48 13.07
N ILE A 237 0.67 -18.45 12.00
CA ILE A 237 -0.79 -18.27 12.12
C ILE A 237 -1.44 -19.42 12.87
N LEU A 238 -1.01 -20.67 12.62
CA LEU A 238 -1.56 -21.85 13.30
C LEU A 238 -1.29 -21.85 14.80
N GLU A 239 -0.14 -21.31 15.24
CA GLU A 239 0.28 -21.33 16.64
C GLU A 239 -0.23 -20.15 17.47
N ILE A 240 -0.12 -18.94 16.91
CA ILE A 240 -0.42 -17.71 17.68
C ILE A 240 -1.46 -16.80 17.03
N GLY A 241 -1.86 -17.09 15.79
CA GLY A 241 -2.89 -16.35 15.06
C GLY A 241 -4.25 -17.03 15.11
N ASP A 242 -5.08 -16.72 14.12
CA ASP A 242 -6.37 -17.35 13.92
C ASP A 242 -6.22 -18.64 13.09
N GLY A 243 -5.61 -19.66 13.70
CA GLY A 243 -5.40 -20.97 13.08
C GLY A 243 -6.70 -21.69 12.72
N GLU A 244 -7.81 -21.45 13.44
CA GLU A 244 -9.11 -22.00 13.11
C GLU A 244 -9.65 -21.42 11.81
N ALA A 245 -9.56 -20.08 11.65
CA ALA A 245 -9.94 -19.42 10.41
C ALA A 245 -9.11 -19.89 9.22
N LEU A 246 -7.80 -20.09 9.41
CA LEU A 246 -6.93 -20.60 8.36
C LEU A 246 -7.36 -22.02 7.94
N ARG A 247 -7.52 -22.94 8.90
CA ARG A 247 -7.96 -24.32 8.61
C ARG A 247 -9.32 -24.35 7.91
N LYS A 248 -10.27 -23.58 8.41
CA LYS A 248 -11.60 -23.47 7.81
C LYS A 248 -11.56 -22.94 6.38
N THR A 249 -10.79 -21.86 6.15
CA THR A 249 -10.67 -21.24 4.82
C THR A 249 -10.03 -22.20 3.81
N VAL A 250 -8.99 -22.94 4.21
CA VAL A 250 -8.33 -23.94 3.36
C VAL A 250 -9.28 -25.11 3.06
N ALA A 251 -9.99 -25.61 4.07
CA ALA A 251 -10.95 -26.71 3.88
C ALA A 251 -12.10 -26.30 2.95
N GLU A 252 -12.66 -25.10 3.11
CA GLU A 252 -13.72 -24.57 2.22
C GLU A 252 -13.20 -24.37 0.78
N ALA A 253 -11.97 -23.90 0.63
CA ALA A 253 -11.38 -23.65 -0.70
C ALA A 253 -11.04 -24.95 -1.46
N PHE A 254 -10.61 -25.99 -0.76
CA PHE A 254 -10.04 -27.19 -1.38
C PHE A 254 -10.77 -28.48 -0.99
N GLY A 255 -12.10 -28.42 -0.93
CA GLY A 255 -12.95 -29.62 -0.80
C GLY A 255 -12.70 -30.44 0.48
N GLY A 256 -12.49 -29.80 1.63
CA GLY A 256 -12.23 -30.46 2.91
C GLY A 256 -10.75 -30.75 3.15
N ALA A 257 -9.84 -30.18 2.37
CA ALA A 257 -8.40 -30.39 2.54
C ALA A 257 -7.90 -29.85 3.89
N ALA A 258 -6.91 -30.52 4.49
CA ALA A 258 -6.23 -30.11 5.69
C ALA A 258 -4.80 -29.63 5.37
N LEU A 259 -4.48 -28.42 5.79
CA LEU A 259 -3.14 -27.84 5.68
C LEU A 259 -2.25 -28.45 6.78
N LEU A 260 -1.06 -28.89 6.39
CA LEU A 260 -0.01 -29.42 7.26
C LEU A 260 1.28 -28.68 7.00
N ILE A 261 2.04 -28.39 8.05
CA ILE A 261 3.40 -27.87 7.96
C ILE A 261 4.34 -28.94 8.55
N GLU A 262 5.19 -29.49 7.72
CA GLU A 262 6.21 -30.43 8.15
C GLU A 262 7.47 -29.67 8.54
N ALA A 263 7.97 -29.93 9.74
CA ALA A 263 9.22 -29.34 10.24
C ALA A 263 10.32 -30.41 10.18
N MET A 264 11.41 -30.10 9.49
CA MET A 264 12.63 -30.90 9.43
C MET A 264 13.80 -30.01 9.82
N ASP A 265 14.30 -30.19 11.05
CA ASP A 265 15.32 -29.32 11.65
C ASP A 265 14.89 -27.84 11.62
N THR A 266 15.61 -27.04 10.84
CA THR A 266 15.35 -25.59 10.67
C THR A 266 14.52 -25.27 9.42
N LEU A 267 14.04 -26.29 8.71
CA LEU A 267 13.29 -26.10 7.45
C LEU A 267 11.84 -26.52 7.62
N PHE A 268 10.94 -25.74 7.05
CA PHE A 268 9.50 -26.00 7.02
C PHE A 268 9.04 -26.24 5.57
N SER A 269 8.18 -27.24 5.39
CA SER A 269 7.56 -27.60 4.12
C SER A 269 6.05 -27.60 4.24
N ILE A 270 5.37 -27.13 3.19
CA ILE A 270 3.91 -27.09 3.14
C ILE A 270 3.41 -28.37 2.52
N GLN A 271 2.42 -28.99 3.17
CA GLN A 271 1.71 -30.17 2.67
C GLN A 271 0.21 -29.95 2.75
N MET A 272 -0.56 -30.66 1.94
CA MET A 272 -2.02 -30.64 1.98
C MET A 272 -2.58 -32.06 1.89
N LYS A 273 -3.31 -32.44 2.93
CA LYS A 273 -4.04 -33.72 2.95
C LYS A 273 -5.43 -33.50 2.32
N ILE A 274 -5.62 -34.05 1.14
CA ILE A 274 -6.89 -33.97 0.40
C ILE A 274 -7.70 -35.22 0.69
N PRO A 275 -9.03 -35.13 1.01
CA PRO A 275 -9.89 -36.28 1.17
C PRO A 275 -9.84 -37.23 -0.05
N GLY A 276 -9.71 -38.52 0.21
CA GLY A 276 -9.61 -39.54 -0.85
C GLY A 276 -8.21 -39.81 -1.36
N LEU A 277 -7.19 -39.02 -1.03
CA LEU A 277 -5.80 -39.33 -1.33
C LEU A 277 -5.13 -40.10 -0.20
N LEU A 278 -4.28 -41.09 -0.55
CA LEU A 278 -3.60 -41.94 0.43
C LEU A 278 -2.47 -41.21 1.17
N ARG A 279 -1.83 -40.23 0.55
CA ARG A 279 -0.77 -39.41 1.14
C ARG A 279 -1.06 -37.93 0.99
N PRO A 280 -0.46 -37.06 1.81
CA PRO A 280 -0.48 -35.62 1.58
C PRO A 280 0.22 -35.26 0.26
N LEU A 281 -0.26 -34.24 -0.43
CA LEU A 281 0.44 -33.59 -1.52
C LEU A 281 1.52 -32.68 -0.96
N GLN A 282 2.69 -32.66 -1.61
CA GLN A 282 3.78 -31.73 -1.31
C GLN A 282 3.58 -30.40 -2.04
N ALA A 283 4.22 -29.32 -1.58
CA ALA A 283 4.09 -27.99 -2.19
C ALA A 283 4.46 -27.95 -3.68
N GLN A 284 5.37 -28.83 -4.13
CA GLN A 284 5.74 -28.99 -5.55
C GLN A 284 4.58 -29.51 -6.42
N GLU A 285 3.63 -30.25 -5.82
CA GLU A 285 2.48 -30.83 -6.51
C GLU A 285 1.26 -29.88 -6.55
N PHE A 286 1.33 -28.72 -5.86
CA PHE A 286 0.23 -27.76 -5.84
C PHE A 286 0.10 -27.04 -7.18
N SER A 287 -1.14 -26.75 -7.57
CA SER A 287 -1.39 -25.81 -8.66
C SER A 287 -0.99 -24.39 -8.27
N ASP A 288 -0.72 -23.53 -9.27
CA ASP A 288 -0.41 -22.11 -9.03
C ASP A 288 -1.51 -21.39 -8.25
N GLY A 289 -2.78 -21.74 -8.52
CA GLY A 289 -3.91 -21.21 -7.79
C GLY A 289 -3.93 -21.61 -6.32
N GLN A 290 -3.54 -22.85 -5.98
CA GLN A 290 -3.42 -23.30 -4.60
C GLN A 290 -2.32 -22.57 -3.86
N VAL A 291 -1.13 -22.45 -4.46
CA VAL A 291 -0.01 -21.69 -3.88
C VAL A 291 -0.42 -20.24 -3.64
N ARG A 292 -0.99 -19.58 -4.65
CA ARG A 292 -1.43 -18.18 -4.55
C ARG A 292 -2.49 -17.99 -3.47
N PHE A 293 -3.46 -18.89 -3.38
CA PHE A 293 -4.50 -18.82 -2.36
C PHE A 293 -3.92 -18.96 -0.95
N LEU A 294 -2.95 -19.84 -0.73
CA LEU A 294 -2.25 -19.97 0.55
C LEU A 294 -1.44 -18.70 0.91
N CYS A 295 -0.77 -18.08 -0.08
CA CYS A 295 -0.11 -16.77 0.12
C CYS A 295 -1.11 -15.70 0.55
N LEU A 296 -2.28 -15.65 -0.09
CA LEU A 296 -3.35 -14.72 0.28
C LEU A 296 -3.90 -15.00 1.68
N CYS A 297 -4.04 -16.28 2.07
CA CYS A 297 -4.41 -16.65 3.44
C CYS A 297 -3.38 -16.12 4.44
N ALA A 298 -2.08 -16.34 4.20
CA ALA A 298 -1.02 -15.88 5.08
C ALA A 298 -0.97 -14.35 5.18
N ALA A 299 -1.16 -13.63 4.07
CA ALA A 299 -1.20 -12.17 4.04
C ALA A 299 -2.40 -11.59 4.81
N LEU A 300 -3.59 -12.18 4.62
CA LEU A 300 -4.85 -11.66 5.16
C LEU A 300 -5.14 -12.11 6.61
N LEU A 301 -4.56 -13.21 7.06
CA LEU A 301 -4.67 -13.73 8.43
C LEU A 301 -3.42 -13.47 9.29
N SER A 302 -2.56 -12.54 8.86
CA SER A 302 -1.34 -12.18 9.58
C SER A 302 -1.62 -11.90 11.07
N PRO A 303 -0.90 -12.54 12.01
CA PRO A 303 -1.04 -12.27 13.45
C PRO A 303 -0.62 -10.86 13.85
N ARG A 304 0.19 -10.20 13.03
CA ARG A 304 0.57 -8.79 13.15
C ARG A 304 0.05 -8.02 11.93
N PRO A 305 -1.25 -7.66 11.91
CA PRO A 305 -1.82 -6.98 10.75
C PRO A 305 -1.15 -5.61 10.53
N PRO A 306 -0.79 -5.27 9.29
CA PRO A 306 -0.27 -3.95 8.94
C PRO A 306 -1.36 -2.88 9.09
N SER A 307 -0.97 -1.60 9.14
CA SER A 307 -1.96 -0.50 9.13
C SER A 307 -2.67 -0.35 7.78
N LEU A 308 -2.03 -0.75 6.70
CA LEU A 308 -2.59 -0.85 5.34
C LEU A 308 -2.04 -2.10 4.65
N LEU A 309 -2.92 -2.89 4.07
CA LEU A 309 -2.59 -4.04 3.22
C LEU A 309 -3.13 -3.81 1.82
N ALA A 310 -2.23 -3.64 0.87
CA ALA A 310 -2.57 -3.44 -0.54
C ALA A 310 -2.29 -4.72 -1.33
N VAL A 311 -3.31 -5.24 -2.00
CA VAL A 311 -3.22 -6.45 -2.84
C VAL A 311 -3.65 -6.11 -4.26
N ASN A 312 -2.77 -6.39 -5.20
CA ASN A 312 -3.04 -6.18 -6.62
C ASN A 312 -3.49 -7.48 -7.27
N GLU A 313 -4.66 -7.46 -7.90
CA GLU A 313 -5.26 -8.56 -8.65
C GLU A 313 -5.18 -9.91 -7.89
N PRO A 314 -5.79 -9.99 -6.69
CA PRO A 314 -5.73 -11.20 -5.87
C PRO A 314 -6.33 -12.43 -6.56
N GLU A 315 -7.24 -12.25 -7.53
CA GLU A 315 -7.92 -13.28 -8.28
C GLU A 315 -7.06 -13.95 -9.36
N THR A 316 -5.93 -13.39 -9.73
CA THR A 316 -5.06 -13.92 -10.80
C THR A 316 -4.69 -15.36 -10.52
N SER A 317 -4.81 -16.25 -11.51
CA SER A 317 -4.56 -17.70 -11.44
C SER A 317 -5.49 -18.49 -10.49
N LEU A 318 -6.51 -17.85 -9.89
CA LEU A 318 -7.49 -18.55 -9.07
C LEU A 318 -8.65 -19.11 -9.92
N HIS A 319 -9.08 -20.32 -9.58
CA HIS A 319 -10.32 -20.86 -10.14
C HIS A 319 -11.52 -20.02 -9.65
N PRO A 320 -12.56 -19.79 -10.50
CA PRO A 320 -13.74 -19.01 -10.12
C PRO A 320 -14.43 -19.44 -8.83
N ASP A 321 -14.38 -20.73 -8.48
CA ASP A 321 -14.97 -21.29 -7.26
C ASP A 321 -14.29 -20.78 -5.99
N LEU A 322 -13.00 -20.37 -6.08
CA LEU A 322 -12.24 -19.81 -4.94
C LEU A 322 -12.59 -18.34 -4.65
N LEU A 323 -13.25 -17.65 -5.58
CA LEU A 323 -13.51 -16.21 -5.44
C LEU A 323 -14.43 -15.87 -4.25
N ASP A 324 -15.36 -16.77 -3.91
CA ASP A 324 -16.25 -16.53 -2.77
C ASP A 324 -15.51 -16.74 -1.43
N ALA A 325 -14.69 -17.78 -1.33
CA ALA A 325 -13.82 -18.00 -0.17
C ALA A 325 -12.84 -16.83 0.02
N LEU A 326 -12.25 -16.34 -1.08
CA LEU A 326 -11.37 -15.18 -1.06
C LEU A 326 -12.11 -13.90 -0.62
N ALA A 327 -13.32 -13.66 -1.13
CA ALA A 327 -14.11 -12.49 -0.74
C ALA A 327 -14.44 -12.50 0.76
N ARG A 328 -14.85 -13.66 1.32
CA ARG A 328 -15.09 -13.81 2.75
C ARG A 328 -13.81 -13.57 3.58
N LEU A 329 -12.68 -14.08 3.10
CA LEU A 329 -11.38 -13.88 3.75
C LEU A 329 -10.98 -12.39 3.77
N ILE A 330 -11.14 -11.67 2.66
CA ILE A 330 -10.92 -10.23 2.55
C ILE A 330 -11.81 -9.47 3.56
N VAL A 331 -13.10 -9.77 3.59
CA VAL A 331 -14.03 -9.12 4.52
C VAL A 331 -13.71 -9.44 5.99
N ARG A 332 -13.25 -10.66 6.28
CA ARG A 332 -12.76 -11.01 7.63
C ARG A 332 -11.55 -10.19 8.02
N ALA A 333 -10.55 -10.11 7.15
CA ALA A 333 -9.32 -9.37 7.38
C ALA A 333 -9.57 -7.87 7.63
N SER A 334 -10.56 -7.27 6.96
CA SER A 334 -10.87 -5.84 7.08
C SER A 334 -11.31 -5.39 8.48
N LYS A 335 -11.62 -6.33 9.37
CA LYS A 335 -11.90 -6.03 10.77
C LYS A 335 -10.65 -5.63 11.57
N HIS A 336 -9.47 -6.00 11.07
CA HIS A 336 -8.19 -5.82 11.76
C HIS A 336 -7.17 -4.99 10.95
N VAL A 337 -7.34 -4.89 9.63
CA VAL A 337 -6.44 -4.20 8.71
C VAL A 337 -7.24 -3.39 7.70
N GLN A 338 -6.75 -2.21 7.33
CA GLN A 338 -7.32 -1.45 6.21
C GLN A 338 -6.85 -2.06 4.90
N LEU A 339 -7.79 -2.39 4.01
CA LEU A 339 -7.53 -3.09 2.77
C LEU A 339 -7.64 -2.16 1.56
N TRP A 340 -6.68 -2.31 0.66
CA TRP A 340 -6.66 -1.74 -0.68
C TRP A 340 -6.56 -2.87 -1.69
N ILE A 341 -7.62 -3.11 -2.45
CA ILE A 341 -7.70 -4.18 -3.44
C ILE A 341 -7.87 -3.56 -4.82
N THR A 342 -6.95 -3.84 -5.73
CA THR A 342 -7.15 -3.51 -7.15
C THR A 342 -7.53 -4.79 -7.88
N THR A 343 -8.61 -4.78 -8.66
CA THR A 343 -9.10 -5.96 -9.36
C THR A 343 -9.70 -5.65 -10.71
N HIS A 344 -9.53 -6.56 -11.65
CA HIS A 344 -10.25 -6.60 -12.93
C HIS A 344 -11.45 -7.56 -12.89
N SER A 345 -11.56 -8.39 -11.86
CA SER A 345 -12.62 -9.38 -11.71
C SER A 345 -13.90 -8.76 -11.16
N GLN A 346 -14.89 -8.55 -12.03
CA GLN A 346 -16.24 -8.16 -11.61
C GLN A 346 -16.83 -9.17 -10.61
N PRO A 347 -16.71 -10.51 -10.85
CA PRO A 347 -17.22 -11.50 -9.90
C PRO A 347 -16.62 -11.41 -8.50
N LEU A 348 -15.31 -11.11 -8.37
CA LEU A 348 -14.69 -10.91 -7.06
C LEU A 348 -15.20 -9.64 -6.39
N ALA A 349 -15.23 -8.52 -7.14
CA ALA A 349 -15.71 -7.25 -6.63
C ALA A 349 -17.18 -7.34 -6.17
N ASP A 350 -18.06 -8.01 -6.94
CA ASP A 350 -19.47 -8.22 -6.57
C ASP A 350 -19.61 -9.01 -5.26
N ARG A 351 -18.80 -10.07 -5.08
CA ARG A 351 -18.79 -10.87 -3.85
C ARG A 351 -18.31 -10.07 -2.65
N ILE A 352 -17.23 -9.28 -2.82
CA ILE A 352 -16.74 -8.41 -1.74
C ILE A 352 -17.82 -7.38 -1.34
N GLU A 353 -18.46 -6.71 -2.30
CA GLU A 353 -19.57 -5.79 -2.02
C GLU A 353 -20.71 -6.48 -1.30
N LYS A 354 -21.12 -7.66 -1.77
CA LYS A 354 -22.21 -8.45 -1.16
C LYS A 354 -21.90 -8.81 0.30
N HIS A 355 -20.67 -9.23 0.60
CA HIS A 355 -20.29 -9.66 1.95
C HIS A 355 -19.96 -8.52 2.90
N SER A 356 -19.45 -7.38 2.37
CA SER A 356 -19.02 -6.24 3.20
C SER A 356 -20.08 -5.14 3.32
N GLY A 357 -21.00 -5.03 2.37
CA GLY A 357 -21.87 -3.86 2.23
C GLY A 357 -21.16 -2.57 1.77
N VAL A 358 -19.87 -2.64 1.45
CA VAL A 358 -19.07 -1.47 1.06
C VAL A 358 -19.00 -1.40 -0.47
N PRO A 359 -19.48 -0.30 -1.09
CA PRO A 359 -19.43 -0.15 -2.54
C PRO A 359 -17.98 0.01 -3.02
N ARG A 360 -17.68 -0.56 -4.20
CA ARG A 360 -16.40 -0.41 -4.88
C ARG A 360 -16.19 1.01 -5.39
N VAL A 361 -14.94 1.39 -5.56
CA VAL A 361 -14.52 2.60 -6.26
C VAL A 361 -14.31 2.26 -7.72
N ARG A 362 -15.09 2.87 -8.60
CA ARG A 362 -14.93 2.70 -10.04
C ARG A 362 -14.06 3.81 -10.60
N LEU A 363 -12.98 3.42 -11.28
CA LEU A 363 -12.08 4.34 -11.95
C LEU A 363 -12.34 4.33 -13.45
N CYS A 364 -12.25 5.50 -14.07
CA CYS A 364 -12.29 5.67 -15.51
C CYS A 364 -11.16 6.59 -15.98
N MET A 365 -10.89 6.54 -17.28
CA MET A 365 -9.96 7.46 -17.94
C MET A 365 -10.79 8.49 -18.72
N SER A 366 -10.61 9.78 -18.44
CA SER A 366 -11.22 10.87 -19.19
C SER A 366 -10.17 11.91 -19.54
N ASP A 367 -10.01 12.21 -20.83
CA ASP A 367 -9.04 13.19 -21.34
C ASP A 367 -7.59 12.93 -20.87
N GLY A 368 -7.18 11.65 -20.74
CA GLY A 368 -5.86 11.25 -20.24
C GLY A 368 -5.70 11.33 -18.72
N GLU A 369 -6.76 11.62 -17.98
CA GLU A 369 -6.79 11.78 -16.53
C GLU A 369 -7.55 10.63 -15.87
N THR A 370 -6.98 10.03 -14.83
CA THR A 370 -7.66 9.08 -13.95
C THR A 370 -8.72 9.80 -13.12
N GLN A 371 -9.95 9.33 -13.17
CA GLN A 371 -11.08 9.88 -12.41
C GLN A 371 -11.89 8.79 -11.72
N VAL A 372 -12.58 9.15 -10.64
CA VAL A 372 -13.57 8.28 -9.98
C VAL A 372 -14.93 8.51 -10.63
N GLU A 373 -15.59 7.43 -11.06
CA GLU A 373 -16.93 7.51 -11.61
C GLU A 373 -17.91 8.08 -10.58
N GLY A 374 -18.73 9.04 -11.01
CA GLY A 374 -19.74 9.66 -10.15
C GLY A 374 -19.19 10.72 -9.18
N ALA A 375 -17.88 10.94 -9.10
CA ALA A 375 -17.36 12.08 -8.37
C ALA A 375 -17.72 13.38 -9.08
N ARG A 376 -18.42 14.28 -8.38
CA ARG A 376 -18.72 15.62 -8.91
C ARG A 376 -17.41 16.36 -9.16
N LYS A 377 -17.19 16.85 -10.40
CA LYS A 377 -16.05 17.73 -10.71
C LYS A 377 -16.21 19.01 -9.90
N GLY A 378 -15.41 19.16 -8.86
CA GLY A 378 -15.23 20.41 -8.12
C GLY A 378 -15.97 20.49 -6.79
N ALA A 379 -15.28 20.22 -5.72
CA ALA A 379 -15.39 20.92 -4.46
C ALA A 379 -14.00 21.49 -4.13
#